data_480edbc7db85256e851a7b99095a33a5
#
_entry.id   480edbc7db85256e851a7b99095a33a5
#
_cell.length_a   1.000
_cell.length_b   1.000
_cell.length_c   1.000
_cell.angle_alpha   90.00
_cell.angle_beta   90.00
_cell.angle_gamma   90.00
#
_symmetry.space_group_name_H-M   'P 1'
#
loop_
_entity.id
_entity.type
_entity.pdbx_description
1 polymer ?
#
loop_
_entity_poly.entity_id
_entity_poly.type
_entity_poly.pdbx_seq_one_letter_code
_entity_poly.pdbx_strand_id
1 'polypeptide(L)'
;MRFAGYASVFDRVDRGGDVVRSGAFARSLAAGGAVPLLWQHRPGAVIGTIEGLVEDARGLRVVARVTHPTAAALVARGALTGLSFGYRVRAMRGANPRELLALDLAEVSLVAAPMQALARVIAVDRAPRSCEDAPGKLAGGVT
;
A
#
# COMPACT_ATOMS: atom_id res chain seq x y z
N MET A 1 -4.75 1.93 -13.09
CA MET A 1 -5.15 2.71 -11.93
C MET A 1 -4.02 2.70 -10.90
N ARG A 2 -3.70 3.84 -10.36
CA ARG A 2 -2.67 3.99 -9.33
C ARG A 2 -3.27 4.47 -8.03
N PHE A 3 -2.65 4.10 -6.92
CA PHE A 3 -2.98 4.67 -5.62
C PHE A 3 -1.72 5.03 -4.87
N ALA A 4 -1.86 5.91 -3.90
CA ALA A 4 -0.87 6.19 -2.88
C ALA A 4 -1.50 5.99 -1.51
N GLY A 5 -0.71 5.54 -0.56
CA GLY A 5 -1.17 5.33 0.80
C GLY A 5 -0.03 4.92 1.72
N TYR A 6 -0.40 4.51 2.91
CA TYR A 6 0.54 4.01 3.91
C TYR A 6 0.20 2.57 4.24
N ALA A 7 1.18 1.70 4.08
CA ALA A 7 1.06 0.30 4.49
C ALA A 7 1.36 0.11 5.97
N SER A 8 2.09 1.04 6.57
CA SER A 8 2.37 1.08 8.00
C SER A 8 2.43 2.54 8.44
N VAL A 9 1.91 2.82 9.62
CA VAL A 9 2.02 4.13 10.27
C VAL A 9 2.84 3.96 11.53
N PHE A 10 3.88 4.78 11.70
CA PHE A 10 4.79 4.66 12.84
C PHE A 10 4.14 5.11 14.14
N ASP A 11 4.62 4.54 15.24
CA ASP A 11 4.32 4.97 16.61
C ASP A 11 2.85 4.80 17.00
N ARG A 12 2.14 3.87 16.37
CA ARG A 12 0.77 3.52 16.68
C ARG A 12 0.66 2.03 16.99
N VAL A 13 0.00 1.69 18.08
CA VAL A 13 -0.27 0.29 18.44
C VAL A 13 -1.26 -0.29 17.44
N ASP A 14 -0.92 -1.41 16.83
CA ASP A 14 -1.81 -2.13 15.92
C ASP A 14 -2.70 -3.12 16.67
N ARG A 15 -3.53 -3.84 15.92
CA ARG A 15 -4.46 -4.83 16.49
C ARG A 15 -3.76 -6.00 17.17
N GLY A 16 -2.54 -6.29 16.75
CA GLY A 16 -1.71 -7.35 17.34
C GLY A 16 -0.92 -6.92 18.56
N GLY A 17 -1.02 -5.65 18.96
CA GLY A 17 -0.27 -5.11 20.10
C GLY A 17 1.15 -4.68 19.75
N ASP A 18 1.47 -4.53 18.47
CA ASP A 18 2.79 -4.12 17.99
C ASP A 18 2.82 -2.65 17.62
N VAL A 19 3.98 -2.04 17.76
CA VAL A 19 4.27 -0.68 17.31
C VAL A 19 5.46 -0.73 16.37
N VAL A 20 5.30 -0.21 15.15
CA VAL A 20 6.42 -0.07 14.21
C VAL A 20 7.08 1.27 14.42
N ARG A 21 8.38 1.26 14.65
CA ARG A 21 9.17 2.48 14.88
C ARG A 21 9.78 2.99 13.58
N SER A 22 9.98 4.29 13.49
CA SER A 22 10.65 4.93 12.36
C SER A 22 12.02 4.29 12.15
N GLY A 23 12.36 4.02 10.89
CA GLY A 23 13.59 3.31 10.53
C GLY A 23 13.44 1.80 10.44
N ALA A 24 12.30 1.24 10.83
CA ALA A 24 12.11 -0.22 10.84
C ALA A 24 12.27 -0.85 9.44
N PHE A 25 11.92 -0.15 8.39
CA PHE A 25 12.02 -0.65 7.01
C PHE A 25 13.30 -0.23 6.29
N ALA A 26 14.11 0.64 6.89
CA ALA A 26 15.24 1.28 6.20
C ALA A 26 16.21 0.27 5.60
N ARG A 27 16.58 -0.76 6.36
CA ARG A 27 17.51 -1.79 5.90
C ARG A 27 16.91 -2.62 4.77
N SER A 28 15.66 -3.02 4.91
CA SER A 28 14.96 -3.81 3.91
C SER A 28 14.83 -3.05 2.59
N LEU A 29 14.48 -1.76 2.66
CA LEU A 29 14.36 -0.91 1.48
C LEU A 29 15.71 -0.69 0.81
N ALA A 30 16.78 -0.50 1.59
CA ALA A 30 18.14 -0.32 1.08
C ALA A 30 18.66 -1.57 0.38
N ALA A 31 18.28 -2.75 0.85
CA ALA A 31 18.67 -4.01 0.22
C ALA A 31 18.05 -4.19 -1.16
N GLY A 32 16.95 -3.49 -1.43
CA GLY A 32 16.25 -3.60 -2.70
C GLY A 32 15.47 -4.91 -2.84
N GLY A 33 15.11 -5.23 -4.06
CA GLY A 33 14.33 -6.41 -4.38
C GLY A 33 12.87 -6.07 -4.65
N ALA A 34 12.19 -6.96 -5.35
CA ALA A 34 10.80 -6.78 -5.70
C ALA A 34 9.91 -7.11 -4.51
N VAL A 35 9.01 -6.18 -4.19
CA VAL A 35 7.98 -6.38 -3.17
C VAL A 35 6.65 -6.51 -3.90
N PRO A 36 5.97 -7.67 -3.84
CA PRO A 36 4.71 -7.85 -4.55
C PRO A 36 3.57 -7.10 -3.87
N LEU A 37 2.61 -6.67 -4.69
CA LEU A 37 1.32 -6.17 -4.23
C LEU A 37 0.31 -7.30 -4.31
N LEU A 38 -0.19 -7.73 -3.15
CA LEU A 38 -1.04 -8.91 -3.05
C LEU A 38 -2.47 -8.56 -2.65
N TRP A 39 -3.35 -9.53 -2.87
CA TRP A 39 -4.72 -9.52 -2.39
C TRP A 39 -4.78 -10.27 -1.05
N GLN A 40 -5.18 -9.56 0.03
CA GLN A 40 -5.46 -10.16 1.35
C GLN A 40 -4.33 -11.08 1.84
N HIS A 41 -3.07 -10.69 1.64
CA HIS A 41 -1.88 -11.47 2.01
C HIS A 41 -1.77 -12.86 1.35
N ARG A 42 -2.52 -13.11 0.30
CA ARG A 42 -2.51 -14.43 -0.37
C ARG A 42 -1.28 -14.56 -1.26
N PRO A 43 -0.39 -15.53 -1.00
CA PRO A 43 0.75 -15.79 -1.86
C PRO A 43 0.29 -16.09 -3.29
N GLY A 44 0.95 -15.49 -4.26
CA GLY A 44 0.61 -15.67 -5.66
C GLY A 44 -0.58 -14.85 -6.16
N ALA A 45 -1.38 -14.25 -5.29
CA ALA A 45 -2.47 -13.38 -5.68
C ALA A 45 -1.98 -11.95 -5.95
N VAL A 46 -1.13 -11.80 -6.95
CA VAL A 46 -0.56 -10.52 -7.35
C VAL A 46 -1.61 -9.72 -8.11
N ILE A 47 -1.89 -8.50 -7.66
CA ILE A 47 -2.93 -7.64 -8.25
C ILE A 47 -2.39 -6.39 -8.91
N GLY A 48 -1.09 -6.18 -8.89
CA GLY A 48 -0.47 -5.02 -9.49
C GLY A 48 1.02 -4.96 -9.21
N THR A 49 1.57 -3.77 -9.30
CA THR A 49 2.99 -3.50 -9.16
C THR A 49 3.21 -2.33 -8.22
N ILE A 50 4.14 -2.47 -7.29
CA ILE A 50 4.58 -1.37 -6.45
C ILE A 50 5.58 -0.53 -7.24
N GLU A 51 5.27 0.74 -7.42
CA GLU A 51 6.09 1.70 -8.16
C GLU A 51 6.97 2.55 -7.25
N GLY A 52 6.55 2.76 -6.02
CA GLY A 52 7.32 3.51 -5.04
C GLY A 52 7.07 2.99 -3.64
N LEU A 53 8.13 2.90 -2.86
CA LEU A 53 8.08 2.34 -1.52
C LEU A 53 9.17 3.02 -0.69
N VAL A 54 8.77 3.94 0.19
CA VAL A 54 9.71 4.75 0.97
C VAL A 54 9.19 4.94 2.39
N GLU A 55 10.10 5.11 3.33
CA GLU A 55 9.76 5.64 4.64
C GLU A 55 9.73 7.17 4.59
N ASP A 56 8.70 7.75 5.17
CA ASP A 56 8.68 9.16 5.49
C ASP A 56 8.40 9.33 7.00
N ALA A 57 8.16 10.54 7.46
CA ALA A 57 7.94 10.80 8.89
C ALA A 57 6.69 10.10 9.43
N ARG A 58 5.71 9.82 8.57
CA ARG A 58 4.45 9.19 8.97
C ARG A 58 4.52 7.67 8.99
N GLY A 59 5.23 7.07 8.04
CA GLY A 59 5.28 5.62 7.95
C GLY A 59 5.87 5.11 6.65
N LEU A 60 5.44 3.91 6.25
CA LEU A 60 5.83 3.28 5.00
C LEU A 60 4.86 3.71 3.90
N ARG A 61 5.29 4.64 3.07
CA ARG A 61 4.50 5.18 1.97
C ARG A 61 4.63 4.29 0.74
N VAL A 62 3.49 3.99 0.15
CA VAL A 62 3.37 3.11 -1.03
C VAL A 62 2.72 3.87 -2.17
N VAL A 63 3.31 3.78 -3.34
CA VAL A 63 2.68 4.14 -4.61
C VAL A 63 2.63 2.87 -5.46
N ALA A 64 1.45 2.52 -5.92
CA ALA A 64 1.26 1.27 -6.63
C ALA A 64 0.29 1.42 -7.80
N ARG A 65 0.48 0.57 -8.80
CA ARG A 65 -0.43 0.40 -9.92
C ARG A 65 -1.21 -0.90 -9.74
N VAL A 66 -2.52 -0.82 -9.78
CA VAL A 66 -3.38 -2.00 -9.69
C VAL A 66 -3.82 -2.37 -11.11
N THR A 67 -3.47 -3.58 -11.53
CA THR A 67 -3.77 -4.08 -12.87
C THR A 67 -4.91 -5.10 -12.87
N HIS A 68 -5.18 -5.75 -11.75
CA HIS A 68 -6.29 -6.69 -11.63
C HIS A 68 -7.61 -5.90 -11.68
N PRO A 69 -8.52 -6.19 -12.64
CA PRO A 69 -9.70 -5.35 -12.86
C PRO A 69 -10.63 -5.24 -11.66
N THR A 70 -10.89 -6.33 -10.96
CA THR A 70 -11.79 -6.33 -9.82
C THR A 70 -11.20 -5.53 -8.66
N ALA A 71 -9.93 -5.74 -8.34
CA ALA A 71 -9.25 -5.00 -7.29
C ALA A 71 -9.20 -3.50 -7.62
N ALA A 72 -8.88 -3.16 -8.86
CA ALA A 72 -8.84 -1.78 -9.31
C ALA A 72 -10.20 -1.09 -9.16
N ALA A 73 -11.29 -1.76 -9.53
CA ALA A 73 -12.63 -1.21 -9.39
C ALA A 73 -13.01 -0.98 -7.93
N LEU A 74 -12.66 -1.90 -7.04
CA LEU A 74 -12.95 -1.78 -5.61
C LEU A 74 -12.19 -0.60 -4.99
N VAL A 75 -10.94 -0.43 -5.33
CA VAL A 75 -10.14 0.70 -4.84
C VAL A 75 -10.63 2.02 -5.41
N ALA A 76 -10.92 2.06 -6.71
CA ALA A 76 -11.35 3.29 -7.38
C ALA A 76 -12.66 3.84 -6.81
N ARG A 77 -13.60 2.99 -6.40
CA ARG A 77 -14.86 3.44 -5.79
C ARG A 77 -14.83 3.53 -4.27
N GLY A 78 -13.67 3.34 -3.66
CA GLY A 78 -13.52 3.44 -2.21
C GLY A 78 -14.09 2.27 -1.41
N ALA A 79 -14.41 1.16 -2.06
CA ALA A 79 -14.92 -0.02 -1.39
C ALA A 79 -13.84 -0.85 -0.70
N LEU A 80 -12.58 -0.68 -1.12
CA LEU A 80 -11.42 -1.34 -0.54
C LEU A 80 -10.34 -0.29 -0.32
N THR A 81 -10.02 -0.01 0.93
CA THR A 81 -9.09 1.08 1.30
C THR A 81 -7.98 0.65 2.24
N GLY A 82 -8.05 -0.54 2.82
CA GLY A 82 -7.05 -1.00 3.78
C GLY A 82 -5.76 -1.43 3.12
N LEU A 83 -4.66 -1.09 3.75
CA LEU A 83 -3.34 -1.56 3.39
C LEU A 83 -2.72 -2.31 4.56
N SER A 84 -1.92 -3.30 4.26
CA SER A 84 -1.15 -4.04 5.24
C SER A 84 0.14 -4.52 4.61
N PHE A 85 1.03 -5.06 5.43
CA PHE A 85 2.31 -5.57 4.93
C PHE A 85 2.65 -6.89 5.62
N GLY A 86 3.29 -7.77 4.88
CA GLY A 86 3.89 -9.00 5.41
C GLY A 86 5.36 -8.78 5.67
N TYR A 87 5.88 -9.35 6.73
CA TYR A 87 7.22 -9.05 7.19
C TYR A 87 7.81 -10.17 8.04
N ARG A 88 9.12 -10.09 8.22
CA ARG A 88 9.86 -10.90 9.17
C ARG A 88 10.55 -9.96 10.15
N VAL A 89 10.43 -10.23 11.44
CA VAL A 89 11.06 -9.41 12.48
C VAL A 89 12.55 -9.68 12.52
N ARG A 90 13.35 -8.61 12.47
CA ARG A 90 14.81 -8.66 12.61
C ARG A 90 15.26 -8.15 13.98
N ALA A 91 14.60 -7.13 14.49
CA ALA A 91 14.89 -6.58 15.82
C ALA A 91 13.61 -6.06 16.44
N MET A 92 13.43 -6.34 17.70
CA MET A 92 12.28 -5.89 18.47
C MET A 92 12.68 -5.61 19.90
N ARG A 93 11.82 -4.87 20.61
CA ARG A 93 12.02 -4.53 22.02
C ARG A 93 10.66 -4.53 22.71
N GLY A 94 10.66 -5.00 23.97
CA GLY A 94 9.45 -4.97 24.79
C GLY A 94 8.45 -6.06 24.41
N ALA A 95 7.39 -6.14 25.16
CA ALA A 95 6.36 -7.14 24.99
C ALA A 95 4.95 -6.54 24.97
N ASN A 96 4.74 -5.39 25.62
CA ASN A 96 3.40 -4.78 25.71
C ASN A 96 3.52 -3.24 25.80
N PRO A 97 3.60 -2.55 24.65
CA PRO A 97 3.61 -3.08 23.29
C PRO A 97 4.97 -3.68 22.90
N ARG A 98 4.94 -4.57 21.91
CA ARG A 98 6.15 -5.02 21.25
C ARG A 98 6.53 -3.96 20.22
N GLU A 99 7.74 -3.42 20.35
CA GLU A 99 8.26 -2.42 19.43
C GLU A 99 9.05 -3.10 18.33
N LEU A 100 8.64 -2.91 17.11
CA LEU A 100 9.32 -3.46 15.93
C LEU A 100 10.32 -2.43 15.43
N LEU A 101 11.60 -2.74 15.57
CA LEU A 101 12.72 -1.84 15.31
C LEU A 101 13.37 -2.07 13.97
N ALA A 102 13.36 -3.29 13.48
CA ALA A 102 13.87 -3.65 12.15
C ALA A 102 13.07 -4.83 11.59
N LEU A 103 12.62 -4.68 10.36
CA LEU A 103 11.79 -5.66 9.67
C LEU A 103 12.34 -5.94 8.28
N ASP A 104 12.20 -7.19 7.83
CA ASP A 104 12.32 -7.51 6.41
C ASP A 104 10.92 -7.48 5.80
N LEU A 105 10.72 -6.60 4.86
CA LEU A 105 9.45 -6.45 4.17
C LEU A 105 9.29 -7.56 3.12
N ALA A 106 8.23 -8.32 3.23
CA ALA A 106 7.96 -9.43 2.32
C ALA A 106 6.96 -9.07 1.22
N GLU A 107 5.89 -8.34 1.57
CA GLU A 107 4.84 -7.96 0.64
C GLU A 107 4.02 -6.79 1.18
N VAL A 108 3.28 -6.15 0.29
CA VAL A 108 2.22 -5.19 0.64
C VAL A 108 0.93 -5.73 0.07
N SER A 109 -0.16 -5.59 0.83
CA SER A 109 -1.47 -6.09 0.40
C SER A 109 -2.55 -5.04 0.52
N LEU A 110 -3.52 -5.13 -0.40
CA LEU A 110 -4.84 -4.53 -0.19
C LEU A 110 -5.66 -5.48 0.66
N VAL A 111 -6.24 -4.97 1.74
CA VAL A 111 -6.97 -5.79 2.71
C VAL A 111 -8.28 -5.12 3.12
N ALA A 112 -9.27 -5.94 3.46
CA ALA A 112 -10.54 -5.44 3.95
C ALA A 112 -10.42 -4.90 5.39
N ALA A 113 -9.60 -5.54 6.22
CA ALA A 113 -9.40 -5.15 7.61
C ALA A 113 -7.90 -5.03 7.90
N PRO A 114 -7.33 -3.81 7.78
CA PRO A 114 -5.91 -3.63 8.04
C PRO A 114 -5.55 -3.83 9.51
N MET A 115 -4.32 -4.29 9.75
CA MET A 115 -3.79 -4.44 11.11
C MET A 115 -3.70 -3.09 11.83
N GLN A 116 -3.38 -2.04 11.09
CA GLN A 116 -3.41 -0.66 11.59
C GLN A 116 -4.59 0.07 10.92
N ALA A 117 -5.45 0.68 11.71
CA ALA A 117 -6.62 1.40 11.19
C ALA A 117 -6.23 2.56 10.25
N LEU A 118 -5.06 3.14 10.47
CA LEU A 118 -4.53 4.25 9.67
C LEU A 118 -3.75 3.80 8.44
N ALA A 119 -3.49 2.51 8.27
CA ALA A 119 -2.84 1.96 7.08
C ALA A 119 -3.85 1.88 5.94
N ARG A 120 -3.91 2.93 5.13
CA ARG A 120 -4.96 3.08 4.13
C ARG A 120 -4.47 3.74 2.86
N VAL A 121 -5.20 3.47 1.80
CA VAL A 121 -5.14 4.23 0.55
C VAL A 121 -5.65 5.65 0.83
N ILE A 122 -4.87 6.64 0.48
CA ILE A 122 -5.20 8.06 0.72
C ILE A 122 -5.42 8.85 -0.56
N ALA A 123 -4.97 8.34 -1.70
CA ALA A 123 -5.16 9.00 -2.98
C ALA A 123 -5.26 7.96 -4.08
N VAL A 124 -6.15 8.21 -5.02
CA VAL A 124 -6.36 7.34 -6.19
C VAL A 124 -6.20 8.20 -7.44
N ASP A 125 -5.40 7.70 -8.38
CA ASP A 125 -5.23 8.28 -9.69
C ASP A 125 -5.62 7.23 -10.72
N ARG A 126 -6.69 7.52 -11.44
CA ARG A 126 -7.21 6.63 -12.47
C ARG A 126 -6.32 6.70 -13.70
N ALA A 127 -6.26 5.60 -14.44
CA ALA A 127 -5.59 5.60 -15.73
C ALA A 127 -6.17 6.70 -16.62
N PRO A 128 -5.34 7.36 -17.44
CA PRO A 128 -5.84 8.35 -18.37
C PRO A 128 -6.93 7.76 -19.22
N ARG A 129 -7.98 8.53 -19.44
CA ARG A 129 -9.07 8.11 -20.33
C ARG A 129 -8.52 7.98 -21.74
N SER A 130 -9.08 7.05 -22.47
CA SER A 130 -8.80 6.96 -23.90
C SER A 130 -9.23 8.23 -24.60
N CYS A 131 -8.74 8.41 -25.79
CA CYS A 131 -9.14 9.58 -26.59
C CYS A 131 -10.65 9.63 -26.83
N GLU A 132 -11.30 8.48 -26.91
CA GLU A 132 -12.75 8.41 -27.11
C GLU A 132 -13.51 9.01 -25.92
N ASP A 133 -12.95 8.92 -24.75
CA ASP A 133 -13.59 9.42 -23.54
C ASP A 133 -13.27 10.86 -23.25
N ALA A 134 -12.39 11.46 -24.02
CA ALA A 134 -12.00 12.86 -23.79
C ALA A 134 -13.15 13.80 -24.12
N PRO A 135 -13.58 14.64 -23.17
CA PRO A 135 -14.71 15.55 -23.40
C PRO A 135 -14.51 16.48 -24.59
N GLY A 136 -13.31 16.91 -24.84
CA GLY A 136 -13.00 17.80 -25.93
C GLY A 136 -13.36 17.30 -27.30
N LYS A 137 -13.41 15.99 -27.47
CA LYS A 137 -13.84 15.41 -28.74
C LYS A 137 -15.27 15.67 -29.04
N LEU A 138 -16.10 15.64 -28.02
CA LEU A 138 -17.51 15.94 -28.19
C LEU A 138 -17.70 17.38 -28.62
N ALA A 139 -16.97 18.27 -28.01
CA ALA A 139 -17.05 19.67 -28.39
C ALA A 139 -16.66 19.90 -29.85
N GLY A 140 -15.65 19.18 -30.29
CA GLY A 140 -15.23 19.25 -31.69
C GLY A 140 -16.28 18.74 -32.67
N GLY A 141 -17.12 17.87 -32.20
CA GLY A 141 -18.19 17.31 -33.03
C GLY A 141 -19.36 18.23 -33.24
N VAL A 142 -19.42 19.32 -32.55
CA VAL A 142 -20.58 20.23 -32.63
C VAL A 142 -20.55 21.10 -33.86
N THR A 143 -19.42 21.33 -34.40
CA THR A 143 -19.31 22.10 -35.63
C THR A 143 -19.59 21.26 -36.85
#